data_0822628cc66520b6afa6a19ec79e831a
#
_entry.id   0822628cc66520b6afa6a19ec79e831a
#
_cell.length_a   1.000
_cell.length_b   1.000
_cell.length_c   1.000
_cell.angle_alpha   90.00
_cell.angle_beta   90.00
_cell.angle_gamma   90.00
#
_symmetry.space_group_name_H-M   'P 1'
#
loop_
_entity.id
_entity.type
_entity.pdbx_description
1 polymer ?
#
loop_
_entity_poly.entity_id
_entity_poly.type
_entity_poly.pdbx_seq_one_letter_code
_entity_poly.pdbx_strand_id
1 'polypeptide(L)'
;MCCPAFNTDLVTGRIVEELGLRVNNNVQLFAGGATSAVMLKVAAGLITTGLAQAILFVHTDKLGSTITGQEGIDLFSTAGISKEWEVPYGLHYSAIAGLITQRFVFETGT
;
A
#
# COMPACT_ATOMS: atom_id res chain seq x y z
N MET A 1 5.97 11.91 5.30
CA MET A 1 4.91 11.12 4.64
C MET A 1 4.98 9.68 5.13
N CYS A 2 3.89 9.08 5.47
CA CYS A 2 3.84 7.71 5.96
C CYS A 2 2.79 6.90 5.18
N CYS A 3 3.06 5.63 4.99
CA CYS A 3 2.11 4.66 4.48
C CYS A 3 2.01 3.51 5.49
N PRO A 4 0.91 3.38 6.23
CA PRO A 4 0.58 2.12 6.85
C PRO A 4 0.03 1.19 5.78
N ALA A 5 0.58 0.00 5.62
CA ALA A 5 0.19 -0.89 4.52
C ALA A 5 -1.27 -1.34 4.63
N PHE A 6 -1.79 -1.60 5.83
CA PHE A 6 -3.15 -2.09 6.02
C PHE A 6 -3.86 -1.50 7.27
N ASN A 7 -3.28 -0.49 7.89
CA ASN A 7 -3.88 0.15 9.05
C ASN A 7 -4.47 1.51 8.66
N THR A 8 -5.71 1.75 9.04
CA THR A 8 -6.42 3.02 8.84
C THR A 8 -6.15 4.05 9.94
N ASP A 9 -5.40 3.69 10.98
CA ASP A 9 -5.07 4.60 12.07
C ASP A 9 -4.19 5.76 11.59
N LEU A 10 -4.28 6.90 12.26
CA LEU A 10 -3.46 8.09 11.99
C LEU A 10 -2.01 7.90 12.48
N VAL A 11 -1.31 6.97 11.83
CA VAL A 11 0.05 6.57 12.21
C VAL A 11 1.04 7.71 12.07
N THR A 12 0.87 8.58 11.07
CA THR A 12 1.76 9.72 10.87
C THR A 12 1.81 10.67 12.05
N GLY A 13 0.66 10.99 12.64
CA GLY A 13 0.59 11.86 13.83
C GLY A 13 1.36 11.25 15.00
N ARG A 14 1.17 9.97 15.26
CA ARG A 14 1.86 9.25 16.33
C ARG A 14 3.38 9.21 16.12
N ILE A 15 3.84 8.97 14.90
CA ILE A 15 5.28 8.96 14.59
C ILE A 15 5.89 10.34 14.83
N VAL A 16 5.21 11.41 14.40
CA VAL A 16 5.67 12.78 14.62
C VAL A 16 5.78 13.09 16.12
N GLU A 17 4.79 12.69 16.89
CA GLU A 17 4.73 12.91 18.34
C GLU A 17 5.80 12.10 19.07
N GLU A 18 5.91 10.81 18.82
CA GLU A 18 6.88 9.91 19.48
C GLU A 18 8.33 10.29 19.16
N LEU A 19 8.61 10.76 17.95
CA LEU A 19 9.94 11.19 17.56
C LEU A 19 10.22 12.66 17.86
N GLY A 20 9.26 13.40 18.41
CA GLY A 20 9.40 14.83 18.71
C GLY A 20 9.70 15.69 17.48
N LEU A 21 9.22 15.29 16.30
CA LEU A 21 9.52 15.98 15.06
C LEU A 21 8.69 17.28 14.94
N ARG A 22 9.33 18.33 14.44
CA ARG A 22 8.63 19.55 14.03
C ARG A 22 8.44 19.51 12.52
N VAL A 23 7.20 19.32 12.08
CA VAL A 23 6.86 19.20 10.67
C VAL A 23 5.81 20.23 10.26
N ASN A 24 6.00 20.83 9.09
CA ASN A 24 5.02 21.76 8.52
C ASN A 24 3.90 21.01 7.76
N ASN A 25 4.22 19.84 7.23
CA ASN A 25 3.29 19.01 6.48
C ASN A 25 3.35 17.58 6.99
N ASN A 26 2.22 17.03 7.36
CA ASN A 26 2.07 15.63 7.75
C ASN A 26 1.03 14.99 6.84
N VAL A 27 1.45 14.05 6.01
CA VAL A 27 0.61 13.42 4.99
C VAL A 27 0.68 11.90 5.10
N GLN A 28 -0.46 11.27 5.21
CA GLN A 28 -0.62 9.82 5.13
C GLN A 28 -1.23 9.47 3.78
N LEU A 29 -0.61 8.54 3.06
CA LEU A 29 -1.07 8.10 1.74
C LEU A 29 -1.21 6.58 1.73
N PHE A 30 -2.24 6.13 1.06
CA PHE A 30 -2.48 4.72 0.79
C PHE A 30 -2.97 4.54 -0.65
N ALA A 31 -2.22 3.78 -1.43
CA ALA A 31 -2.54 3.45 -2.82
C ALA A 31 -2.11 2.00 -3.14
N GLY A 32 -2.32 1.09 -2.17
CA GLY A 32 -1.89 -0.30 -2.30
C GLY A 32 -0.40 -0.42 -2.63
N GLY A 33 -0.03 -1.33 -3.51
CA GLY A 33 1.36 -1.53 -3.94
C GLY A 33 1.99 -0.33 -4.66
N ALA A 34 1.19 0.63 -5.15
CA ALA A 34 1.68 1.83 -5.80
C ALA A 34 2.00 2.99 -4.83
N THR A 35 1.80 2.81 -3.53
CA THR A 35 1.91 3.89 -2.54
C THR A 35 3.25 4.61 -2.58
N SER A 36 4.36 3.90 -2.68
CA SER A 36 5.69 4.51 -2.73
C SER A 36 5.88 5.43 -3.95
N ALA A 37 5.36 5.05 -5.11
CA ALA A 37 5.40 5.87 -6.32
C ALA A 37 4.53 7.14 -6.19
N VAL A 38 3.35 7.00 -5.59
CA VAL A 38 2.46 8.14 -5.30
C VAL A 38 3.12 9.10 -4.30
N MET A 39 3.74 8.57 -3.25
CA MET A 39 4.48 9.36 -2.26
C MET A 39 5.59 10.17 -2.92
N LEU A 40 6.39 9.57 -3.80
CA LEU A 40 7.45 10.26 -4.55
C LEU A 40 6.88 11.40 -5.42
N LYS A 41 5.79 11.13 -6.12
CA LYS A 41 5.14 12.14 -6.97
C LYS A 41 4.64 13.33 -6.15
N VAL A 42 3.99 13.08 -5.03
CA VAL A 42 3.51 14.14 -4.13
C VAL A 42 4.69 14.91 -3.52
N ALA A 43 5.75 14.22 -3.11
CA ALA A 43 6.95 14.85 -2.56
C ALA A 43 7.65 15.76 -3.58
N ALA A 44 7.78 15.31 -4.81
CA ALA A 44 8.33 16.13 -5.89
C ALA A 44 7.51 17.42 -6.07
N GLY A 45 6.18 17.31 -6.06
CA GLY A 45 5.29 18.48 -6.10
C GLY A 45 5.51 19.45 -4.93
N LEU A 46 5.60 18.96 -3.71
CA LEU A 46 5.82 19.78 -2.51
C LEU A 46 7.18 20.49 -2.52
N ILE A 47 8.22 19.84 -3.01
CA ILE A 47 9.57 20.44 -3.13
C ILE A 47 9.60 21.48 -4.26
N THR A 48 9.07 21.15 -5.43
CA THR A 48 9.08 22.06 -6.58
C THR A 48 8.25 23.33 -6.37
N THR A 49 7.20 23.23 -5.57
CA THR A 49 6.38 24.40 -5.18
C THR A 49 6.92 25.18 -3.98
N GLY A 50 8.05 24.74 -3.40
CA GLY A 50 8.64 25.38 -2.22
C GLY A 50 7.87 25.15 -0.92
N LEU A 51 6.86 24.28 -0.91
CA LEU A 51 6.09 23.94 0.30
C LEU A 51 6.85 23.04 1.27
N ALA A 52 7.89 22.37 0.80
CA ALA A 52 8.80 21.57 1.62
C ALA A 52 10.23 21.68 1.09
N GLN A 53 11.22 21.67 2.00
CA GLN A 53 12.64 21.64 1.66
C GLN A 53 13.22 20.22 1.79
N ALA A 54 12.67 19.44 2.70
CA ALA A 54 13.04 18.04 2.93
C ALA A 54 11.79 17.22 3.28
N ILE A 55 11.75 15.98 2.87
CA ILE A 55 10.62 15.08 3.12
C ILE A 55 11.15 13.75 3.63
N LEU A 56 10.65 13.32 4.79
CA LEU A 56 10.88 12.00 5.33
C LEU A 56 9.77 11.06 4.88
N PHE A 57 10.15 9.95 4.23
CA PHE A 57 9.26 8.85 3.94
C PHE A 57 9.38 7.79 5.02
N VAL A 58 8.25 7.36 5.55
CA VAL A 58 8.18 6.23 6.47
C VAL A 58 7.20 5.23 5.89
N HIS A 59 7.68 4.03 5.63
CA HIS A 59 6.87 2.89 5.24
C HIS A 59 7.13 1.76 6.23
N THR A 60 6.10 1.34 6.94
CA THR A 60 6.23 0.31 7.98
C THR A 60 5.02 -0.59 7.99
N ASP A 61 5.26 -1.85 8.30
CA ASP A 61 4.22 -2.86 8.43
C ASP A 61 4.61 -3.91 9.48
N LYS A 62 3.63 -4.59 10.01
CA LYS A 62 3.77 -5.62 11.04
C LYS A 62 3.10 -6.94 10.66
N LEU A 63 2.82 -7.14 9.38
CA LEU A 63 2.08 -8.30 8.87
C LEU A 63 2.67 -9.63 9.32
N GLY A 64 3.99 -9.79 9.26
CA GLY A 64 4.66 -11.05 9.59
C GLY A 64 4.54 -11.49 11.06
N SER A 65 4.14 -10.59 11.95
CA SER A 65 3.98 -10.89 13.39
C SER A 65 2.54 -10.85 13.88
N THR A 66 1.61 -10.38 13.07
CA THR A 66 0.23 -10.13 13.49
C THR A 66 -0.81 -10.95 12.73
N ILE A 67 -0.44 -11.53 11.59
CA ILE A 67 -1.38 -12.19 10.67
C ILE A 67 -0.93 -13.62 10.41
N THR A 68 -1.85 -14.57 10.58
CA THR A 68 -1.63 -15.97 10.20
C THR A 68 -1.66 -16.13 8.67
N GLY A 69 -1.16 -17.25 8.15
CA GLY A 69 -1.13 -17.48 6.71
C GLY A 69 -2.50 -17.32 6.03
N GLN A 70 -3.58 -17.81 6.66
CA GLN A 70 -4.94 -17.70 6.12
C GLN A 70 -5.46 -16.26 6.19
N GLU A 71 -5.29 -15.59 7.31
CA GLU A 71 -5.68 -14.18 7.46
C GLU A 71 -4.93 -13.27 6.48
N GLY A 72 -3.67 -13.60 6.16
CA GLY A 72 -2.90 -12.92 5.13
C GLY A 72 -3.51 -13.09 3.74
N ILE A 73 -3.91 -14.32 3.39
CA ILE A 73 -4.61 -14.61 2.13
C ILE A 73 -5.91 -13.81 2.06
N ASP A 74 -6.71 -13.82 3.13
CA ASP A 74 -7.99 -13.12 3.17
C ASP A 74 -7.80 -11.60 3.05
N LEU A 75 -6.79 -11.05 3.72
CA LEU A 75 -6.46 -9.63 3.64
C LEU A 75 -6.03 -9.21 2.23
N PHE A 76 -5.14 -9.98 1.60
CA PHE A 76 -4.70 -9.72 0.23
C PHE A 76 -5.80 -9.97 -0.80
N SER A 77 -6.74 -10.87 -0.52
CA SER A 77 -7.91 -11.11 -1.37
C SER A 77 -8.85 -9.91 -1.43
N THR A 78 -8.80 -9.00 -0.45
CA THR A 78 -9.64 -7.79 -0.45
C THR A 78 -9.05 -6.63 -1.25
N ALA A 79 -7.80 -6.75 -1.70
CA ALA A 79 -7.10 -5.71 -2.45
C ALA A 79 -7.42 -5.78 -3.95
N GLY A 80 -8.49 -5.11 -4.38
CA GLY A 80 -8.87 -5.02 -5.78
C GLY A 80 -9.75 -6.17 -6.29
N ILE A 81 -10.33 -6.96 -5.38
CA ILE A 81 -11.21 -8.09 -5.68
C ILE A 81 -12.57 -7.87 -5.02
N SER A 82 -13.64 -8.33 -5.66
CA SER A 82 -14.98 -8.28 -5.10
C SER A 82 -15.14 -9.32 -3.99
N LYS A 83 -15.47 -8.85 -2.79
CA LYS A 83 -15.75 -9.72 -1.65
C LYS A 83 -17.00 -10.58 -1.85
N GLU A 84 -17.92 -10.13 -2.68
CA GLU A 84 -19.23 -10.78 -2.88
C GLU A 84 -19.19 -11.81 -4.01
N TRP A 85 -18.43 -11.55 -5.06
CA TRP A 85 -18.46 -12.31 -6.31
C TRP A 85 -17.22 -13.14 -6.59
N GLU A 86 -16.07 -12.77 -6.04
CA GLU A 86 -14.79 -13.37 -6.39
C GLU A 86 -14.17 -14.13 -5.21
N VAL A 87 -14.14 -13.52 -4.04
CA VAL A 87 -13.57 -14.15 -2.84
C VAL A 87 -14.24 -15.45 -2.45
N PRO A 88 -15.60 -15.59 -2.49
CA PRO A 88 -16.26 -16.84 -2.13
C PRO A 88 -15.89 -18.04 -3.02
N TYR A 89 -15.41 -17.78 -4.23
CA TYR A 89 -14.94 -18.81 -5.16
C TYR A 89 -13.44 -19.07 -5.07
N GLY A 90 -12.79 -18.56 -4.02
CA GLY A 90 -11.37 -18.78 -3.78
C GLY A 90 -10.45 -17.90 -4.63
N LEU A 91 -10.98 -16.87 -5.28
CA LEU A 91 -10.14 -15.94 -6.02
C LEU A 91 -9.36 -15.08 -5.03
N HIS A 92 -8.05 -15.12 -5.11
CA HIS A 92 -7.12 -14.30 -4.34
C HIS A 92 -6.09 -13.68 -5.28
N TYR A 93 -5.31 -12.73 -4.79
CA TYR A 93 -4.38 -11.94 -5.61
C TYR A 93 -3.46 -12.81 -6.49
N SER A 94 -2.90 -13.88 -5.94
CA SER A 94 -2.02 -14.80 -6.71
C SER A 94 -2.79 -15.56 -7.79
N ALA A 95 -4.06 -15.91 -7.56
CA ALA A 95 -4.90 -16.56 -8.56
C ALA A 95 -5.20 -15.63 -9.74
N ILE A 96 -5.47 -14.34 -9.47
CA ILE A 96 -5.63 -13.34 -10.53
C ILE A 96 -4.36 -13.22 -11.37
N ALA A 97 -3.19 -13.10 -10.72
CA ALA A 97 -1.91 -13.05 -11.42
C ALA A 97 -1.70 -14.30 -12.30
N GLY A 98 -2.07 -15.48 -11.80
CA GLY A 98 -2.05 -16.72 -12.56
C GLY A 98 -2.96 -16.69 -13.80
N LEU A 99 -4.20 -16.22 -13.66
CA LEU A 99 -5.14 -16.08 -14.78
C LEU A 99 -4.63 -15.10 -15.85
N ILE A 100 -4.09 -13.96 -15.44
CA ILE A 100 -3.49 -12.98 -16.36
C ILE A 100 -2.30 -13.60 -17.09
N THR A 101 -1.44 -14.32 -16.37
CA THR A 101 -0.28 -15.01 -16.96
C THR A 101 -0.71 -16.07 -17.97
N GLN A 102 -1.69 -16.91 -17.63
CA GLN A 102 -2.23 -17.91 -18.56
C GLN A 102 -2.80 -17.28 -19.82
N ARG A 103 -3.53 -16.16 -19.67
CA ARG A 103 -4.05 -15.44 -20.82
C ARG A 103 -2.94 -14.88 -21.70
N PHE A 104 -1.91 -14.30 -21.09
CA PHE A 104 -0.73 -13.81 -21.82
C PHE A 104 -0.03 -14.93 -22.60
N VAL A 105 0.25 -16.07 -21.95
CA VAL A 105 0.85 -17.23 -22.59
C VAL A 105 0.01 -17.73 -23.76
N PHE A 106 -1.31 -17.79 -23.60
CA PHE A 106 -2.23 -18.20 -24.67
C PHE A 106 -2.17 -17.25 -25.86
N GLU A 107 -2.13 -15.95 -25.64
CA GLU A 107 -2.12 -14.93 -26.71
C GLU A 107 -0.76 -14.82 -27.40
N THR A 108 0.34 -15.03 -26.67
CA THR A 108 1.71 -14.86 -27.22
C THR A 108 2.33 -16.17 -27.70
N GLY A 109 1.76 -17.30 -27.35
CA GLY A 109 2.28 -18.64 -27.74
C GLY A 109 3.60 -18.99 -27.07
N THR A 110 3.93 -18.38 -25.92
CA THR A 110 5.18 -18.63 -25.17
C THR A 110 4.97 -19.63 -24.04
#